data_63d6a2e36cb5527f62ed67c7981f73d2
#
_entry.id   63d6a2e36cb5527f62ed67c7981f73d2
#
_cell.length_a   1.000
_cell.length_b   1.000
_cell.length_c   1.000
_cell.angle_alpha   90.00
_cell.angle_beta   90.00
_cell.angle_gamma   90.00
#
_symmetry.space_group_name_H-M   'P 1'
#
loop_
_entity.id
_entity.type
_entity.pdbx_description
1 polymer ?
#
loop_
_entity_poly.entity_id
_entity_poly.type
_entity_poly.pdbx_seq_one_letter_code
_entity_poly.pdbx_strand_id
1 'polypeptide(L)'
;MIAALIIFFYPQARIADPICTIIFTILCVFTTIPIFRDCMSVLMEATPKSLDIVQCFEDVLSIDEIEEIHDFHVWSLSAGKLSMSGHIRSADPQLALKKATQVLREKYQIFHTTIQIEKTHPGV
;
A
#
# COMPACT_ATOMS: atom_id res chain seq x y z
N MET A 1 -24.52 8.52 -30.69
CA MET A 1 -25.81 8.69 -31.37
C MET A 1 -26.30 10.15 -31.38
N ILE A 2 -26.30 10.90 -30.29
CA ILE A 2 -26.73 12.31 -30.20
C ILE A 2 -25.88 13.21 -31.12
N ALA A 3 -24.56 13.04 -31.13
CA ALA A 3 -23.64 13.79 -31.99
C ALA A 3 -23.95 13.59 -33.51
N ALA A 4 -24.24 12.36 -33.92
CA ALA A 4 -24.60 12.06 -35.30
C ALA A 4 -25.89 12.73 -35.73
N LEU A 5 -26.84 12.85 -34.81
CA LEU A 5 -28.13 13.54 -35.09
C LEU A 5 -27.95 15.05 -35.19
N ILE A 6 -27.06 15.63 -34.40
CA ILE A 6 -26.69 17.07 -34.48
C ILE A 6 -25.96 17.40 -35.78
N ILE A 7 -25.03 16.54 -36.22
CA ILE A 7 -24.27 16.73 -37.46
C ILE A 7 -25.20 16.61 -38.66
N PHE A 8 -26.23 15.75 -38.60
CA PHE A 8 -27.22 15.61 -39.70
C PHE A 8 -28.05 16.89 -39.91
N PHE A 9 -28.40 17.57 -38.80
CA PHE A 9 -29.18 18.83 -38.88
C PHE A 9 -28.31 20.08 -39.05
N TYR A 10 -27.04 20.05 -38.66
CA TYR A 10 -26.10 21.18 -38.73
C TYR A 10 -24.74 20.72 -39.30
N PRO A 11 -24.57 20.70 -40.64
CA PRO A 11 -23.31 20.29 -41.28
C PRO A 11 -22.07 21.10 -40.88
N GLN A 12 -22.28 22.32 -40.35
CA GLN A 12 -21.20 23.17 -39.83
C GLN A 12 -20.65 22.72 -38.51
N ALA A 13 -21.34 21.83 -37.78
CA ALA A 13 -20.91 21.28 -36.48
C ALA A 13 -19.90 20.14 -36.63
N ARG A 14 -19.28 19.90 -37.78
CA ARG A 14 -18.24 18.88 -37.99
C ARG A 14 -17.05 19.00 -37.07
N ILE A 15 -16.78 20.20 -36.56
CA ILE A 15 -15.68 20.45 -35.60
C ILE A 15 -16.07 20.04 -34.19
N ALA A 16 -17.36 19.94 -33.87
CA ALA A 16 -17.80 19.55 -32.50
C ALA A 16 -17.38 18.13 -32.12
N ASP A 17 -17.39 17.18 -33.04
CA ASP A 17 -17.04 15.80 -32.80
C ASP A 17 -15.55 15.60 -32.40
N PRO A 18 -14.57 16.16 -33.16
CA PRO A 18 -13.17 16.17 -32.75
C PRO A 18 -12.93 16.88 -31.42
N ILE A 19 -13.60 17.98 -31.15
CA ILE A 19 -13.46 18.68 -29.85
C ILE A 19 -13.96 17.82 -28.69
N CYS A 20 -15.15 17.23 -28.84
CA CYS A 20 -15.69 16.32 -27.82
C CYS A 20 -14.76 15.12 -27.58
N THR A 21 -14.19 14.54 -28.64
CA THR A 21 -13.24 13.43 -28.55
C THR A 21 -11.98 13.83 -27.80
N ILE A 22 -11.41 15.01 -28.06
CA ILE A 22 -10.24 15.52 -27.36
C ILE A 22 -10.55 15.73 -25.88
N ILE A 23 -11.68 16.36 -25.55
CA ILE A 23 -12.10 16.57 -24.15
C ILE A 23 -12.26 15.24 -23.44
N PHE A 24 -12.94 14.28 -24.06
CA PHE A 24 -13.13 12.95 -23.48
C PHE A 24 -11.80 12.23 -23.27
N THR A 25 -10.89 12.31 -24.25
CA THR A 25 -9.54 11.72 -24.13
C THR A 25 -8.76 12.32 -22.95
N ILE A 26 -8.82 13.63 -22.78
CA ILE A 26 -8.17 14.32 -21.66
C ILE A 26 -8.76 13.83 -20.33
N LEU A 27 -10.08 13.73 -20.22
CA LEU A 27 -10.74 13.21 -19.02
C LEU A 27 -10.33 11.77 -18.73
N CYS A 28 -10.28 10.90 -19.74
CA CYS A 28 -9.81 9.52 -19.59
C CYS A 28 -8.37 9.46 -19.07
N VAL A 29 -7.48 10.28 -19.60
CA VAL A 29 -6.08 10.34 -19.13
C VAL A 29 -6.03 10.74 -17.66
N PHE A 30 -6.75 11.81 -17.27
CA PHE A 30 -6.78 12.25 -15.88
C PHE A 30 -7.32 11.19 -14.91
N THR A 31 -8.32 10.41 -15.29
CA THR A 31 -8.87 9.33 -14.46
C THR A 31 -7.99 8.09 -14.43
N THR A 32 -7.19 7.86 -15.46
CA THR A 32 -6.30 6.69 -15.56
C THR A 32 -5.02 6.86 -14.74
N ILE A 33 -4.48 8.08 -14.63
CA ILE A 33 -3.21 8.34 -13.92
C ILE A 33 -3.22 7.83 -12.45
N PRO A 34 -4.22 8.15 -11.60
CA PRO A 34 -4.23 7.66 -10.21
C PRO A 34 -4.27 6.14 -10.13
N ILE A 35 -5.10 5.49 -10.97
CA ILE A 35 -5.21 4.02 -11.01
C ILE A 35 -3.86 3.40 -11.39
N PHE A 36 -3.20 3.95 -12.39
CA PHE A 36 -1.87 3.49 -12.81
C PHE A 36 -0.84 3.64 -11.70
N ARG A 37 -0.85 4.76 -10.98
CA ARG A 37 0.04 4.98 -9.83
C ARG A 37 -0.20 3.98 -8.72
N ASP A 38 -1.44 3.65 -8.40
CA ASP A 38 -1.79 2.69 -7.36
C ASP A 38 -1.35 1.28 -7.76
N CYS A 39 -1.54 0.89 -9.03
CA CYS A 39 -1.03 -0.37 -9.55
C CYS A 39 0.51 -0.45 -9.46
N MET A 40 1.20 0.62 -9.85
CA MET A 40 2.66 0.67 -9.76
C MET A 40 3.15 0.60 -8.31
N SER A 41 2.46 1.24 -7.37
CA SER A 41 2.80 1.17 -5.94
C SER A 41 2.73 -0.27 -5.42
N VAL A 42 1.71 -1.03 -5.80
CA VAL A 42 1.60 -2.45 -5.42
C VAL A 42 2.70 -3.29 -6.06
N LEU A 43 2.97 -3.10 -7.36
CA LEU A 43 4.02 -3.84 -8.07
C LEU A 43 5.44 -3.56 -7.56
N MET A 44 5.67 -2.35 -7.06
CA MET A 44 6.96 -1.95 -6.48
C MET A 44 7.05 -2.18 -4.96
N GLU A 45 6.10 -2.94 -4.39
CA GLU A 45 6.07 -3.25 -2.97
C GLU A 45 6.14 -2.00 -2.06
N ALA A 46 5.52 -0.91 -2.53
CA ALA A 46 5.54 0.34 -1.78
C ALA A 46 4.69 0.24 -0.51
N THR A 47 5.16 0.91 0.53
CA THR A 47 4.38 1.07 1.77
C THR A 47 3.08 1.83 1.49
N PRO A 48 1.93 1.32 1.93
CA PRO A 48 0.65 1.98 1.70
C PRO A 48 0.59 3.32 2.44
N LYS A 49 0.09 4.35 1.77
CA LYS A 49 -0.02 5.70 2.33
C LYS A 49 -1.01 5.80 3.51
N SER A 50 -1.88 4.81 3.65
CA SER A 50 -2.88 4.74 4.73
C SER A 50 -2.30 4.22 6.04
N LEU A 51 -1.09 3.65 6.02
CA LEU A 51 -0.43 3.11 7.21
C LEU A 51 0.65 4.08 7.70
N ASP A 52 0.57 4.46 8.97
CA ASP A 52 1.68 5.12 9.66
C ASP A 52 2.69 4.05 10.08
N ILE A 53 3.75 3.92 9.27
CA ILE A 53 4.80 2.91 9.50
C ILE A 53 5.64 3.23 10.73
N VAL A 54 5.82 4.52 11.05
CA VAL A 54 6.59 4.95 12.21
C VAL A 54 5.87 4.54 13.49
N GLN A 55 4.57 4.83 13.57
CA GLN A 55 3.75 4.42 14.70
C GLN A 55 3.65 2.89 14.82
N CYS A 56 3.56 2.19 13.70
CA CYS A 56 3.55 0.72 13.68
C CYS A 56 4.86 0.14 14.23
N PHE A 57 5.99 0.69 13.83
CA PHE A 57 7.32 0.30 14.32
C PHE A 57 7.46 0.58 15.81
N GLU A 58 7.08 1.77 16.28
CA GLU A 58 7.16 2.15 17.69
C GLU A 58 6.27 1.28 18.58
N ASP A 59 5.06 0.96 18.13
CA ASP A 59 4.16 0.08 18.87
C ASP A 59 4.72 -1.35 19.03
N VAL A 60 5.37 -1.86 18.00
CA VAL A 60 6.01 -3.18 18.10
C VAL A 60 7.26 -3.11 18.97
N LEU A 61 8.06 -2.05 18.85
CA LEU A 61 9.25 -1.84 19.68
C LEU A 61 8.92 -1.62 21.17
N SER A 62 7.73 -1.10 21.48
CA SER A 62 7.27 -0.87 22.86
C SER A 62 6.90 -2.14 23.63
N ILE A 63 6.97 -3.30 22.99
CA ILE A 63 6.72 -4.60 23.63
C ILE A 63 7.92 -4.96 24.51
N ASP A 64 7.69 -5.20 25.82
CA ASP A 64 8.73 -5.42 26.83
C ASP A 64 9.74 -6.53 26.48
N GLU A 65 9.32 -7.53 25.70
CA GLU A 65 10.18 -8.64 25.29
C GLU A 65 11.03 -8.34 24.07
N ILE A 66 10.86 -7.18 23.44
CA ILE A 66 11.59 -6.78 22.23
C ILE A 66 12.67 -5.77 22.58
N GLU A 67 13.91 -6.13 22.32
CA GLU A 67 15.09 -5.29 22.59
C GLU A 67 15.43 -4.40 21.41
N GLU A 68 15.29 -4.92 20.20
CA GLU A 68 15.66 -4.24 18.97
C GLU A 68 14.84 -4.78 17.79
N ILE A 69 14.53 -3.88 16.86
CA ILE A 69 13.92 -4.23 15.56
C ILE A 69 14.79 -3.62 14.46
N HIS A 70 15.09 -4.44 13.46
CA HIS A 70 15.76 -3.96 12.25
C HIS A 70 15.17 -4.63 11.01
N ASP A 71 15.46 -4.04 9.84
CA ASP A 71 14.97 -4.52 8.55
C ASP A 71 13.43 -4.64 8.49
N PHE A 72 12.74 -3.65 9.09
CA PHE A 72 11.29 -3.62 9.20
C PHE A 72 10.66 -3.08 7.91
N HIS A 73 10.04 -3.95 7.13
CA HIS A 73 9.39 -3.62 5.87
C HIS A 73 7.91 -3.96 5.90
N VAL A 74 7.09 -3.05 5.40
CA VAL A 74 5.64 -3.27 5.21
C VAL A 74 5.24 -2.85 3.81
N TRP A 75 4.56 -3.72 3.09
CA TRP A 75 4.11 -3.46 1.73
C TRP A 75 2.71 -4.00 1.46
N SER A 76 2.11 -3.57 0.34
CA SER A 76 0.82 -4.06 -0.11
C SER A 76 0.98 -5.23 -1.07
N LEU A 77 0.38 -6.38 -0.74
CA LEU A 77 0.25 -7.52 -1.66
C LEU A 77 -0.85 -7.31 -2.68
N SER A 78 -1.93 -6.68 -2.25
CA SER A 78 -3.07 -6.28 -3.08
C SER A 78 -3.87 -5.21 -2.33
N ALA A 79 -4.92 -4.66 -2.95
CA ALA A 79 -5.78 -3.69 -2.30
C ALA A 79 -6.29 -4.20 -0.94
N GLY A 80 -5.90 -3.53 0.14
CA GLY A 80 -6.31 -3.85 1.51
C GLY A 80 -5.66 -5.09 2.14
N LYS A 81 -4.66 -5.71 1.48
CA LYS A 81 -3.90 -6.84 2.07
C LYS A 81 -2.45 -6.42 2.24
N LEU A 82 -2.05 -6.30 3.49
CA LEU A 82 -0.69 -5.91 3.86
C LEU A 82 0.14 -7.14 4.23
N SER A 83 1.43 -7.06 3.94
CA SER A 83 2.45 -7.98 4.37
C SER A 83 3.56 -7.23 5.09
N MET A 84 4.23 -7.91 6.01
CA MET A 84 5.33 -7.36 6.78
C MET A 84 6.44 -8.40 6.91
N SER A 85 7.67 -7.93 6.78
CA SER A 85 8.87 -8.68 7.16
C SER A 85 9.73 -7.84 8.10
N GLY A 86 10.49 -8.53 8.97
CA GLY A 86 11.41 -7.84 9.86
C GLY A 86 12.18 -8.80 10.76
N HIS A 87 13.23 -8.27 11.37
CA HIS A 87 14.07 -8.95 12.32
C HIS A 87 13.86 -8.34 13.69
N ILE A 88 13.66 -9.19 14.69
CA ILE A 88 13.44 -8.80 16.09
C ILE A 88 14.47 -9.50 16.96
N ARG A 89 15.16 -8.74 17.81
CA ARG A 89 16.04 -9.30 18.84
C ARG A 89 15.29 -9.42 20.16
N SER A 90 15.33 -10.61 20.78
CA SER A 90 14.60 -10.89 22.00
C SER A 90 15.26 -12.00 22.83
N ALA A 91 15.17 -11.85 24.16
CA ALA A 91 15.54 -12.88 25.11
C ALA A 91 14.53 -14.06 25.13
N ASP A 92 13.23 -13.78 24.91
CA ASP A 92 12.16 -14.80 24.77
C ASP A 92 11.54 -14.77 23.37
N PRO A 93 12.08 -15.55 22.42
CA PRO A 93 11.65 -15.54 21.02
C PRO A 93 10.17 -15.87 20.81
N GLN A 94 9.63 -16.82 21.61
CA GLN A 94 8.25 -17.26 21.39
C GLN A 94 7.22 -16.24 21.87
N LEU A 95 7.48 -15.63 23.02
CA LEU A 95 6.60 -14.61 23.58
C LEU A 95 6.64 -13.33 22.75
N ALA A 96 7.83 -12.90 22.34
CA ALA A 96 8.02 -11.75 21.45
C ALA A 96 7.29 -11.92 20.11
N LEU A 97 7.45 -13.08 19.45
CA LEU A 97 6.76 -13.38 18.20
C LEU A 97 5.23 -13.32 18.36
N LYS A 98 4.71 -13.93 19.42
CA LYS A 98 3.27 -13.95 19.68
C LYS A 98 2.71 -12.56 19.88
N LYS A 99 3.35 -11.73 20.73
CA LYS A 99 2.92 -10.36 21.01
C LYS A 99 3.04 -9.47 19.80
N ALA A 100 4.17 -9.51 19.08
CA ALA A 100 4.36 -8.72 17.86
C ALA A 100 3.32 -9.06 16.80
N THR A 101 3.08 -10.35 16.55
CA THR A 101 2.06 -10.79 15.59
C THR A 101 0.66 -10.35 16.02
N GLN A 102 0.36 -10.37 17.32
CA GLN A 102 -0.93 -9.91 17.84
C GLN A 102 -1.13 -8.42 17.60
N VAL A 103 -0.16 -7.57 17.92
CA VAL A 103 -0.22 -6.11 17.70
C VAL A 103 -0.40 -5.80 16.21
N LEU A 104 0.40 -6.43 15.35
CA LEU A 104 0.33 -6.23 13.90
C LEU A 104 -1.04 -6.63 13.33
N ARG A 105 -1.62 -7.70 13.83
CA ARG A 105 -2.93 -8.21 13.38
C ARG A 105 -4.10 -7.38 13.89
N GLU A 106 -4.14 -7.07 15.19
CA GLU A 106 -5.28 -6.42 15.82
C GLU A 106 -5.34 -4.92 15.54
N LYS A 107 -4.20 -4.24 15.62
CA LYS A 107 -4.13 -2.78 15.47
C LYS A 107 -3.97 -2.35 14.00
N TYR A 108 -3.16 -3.09 13.22
CA TYR A 108 -2.77 -2.70 11.87
C TYR A 108 -3.36 -3.57 10.75
N GLN A 109 -4.09 -4.64 11.12
CA GLN A 109 -4.70 -5.59 10.18
C GLN A 109 -3.69 -6.23 9.21
N ILE A 110 -2.44 -6.41 9.68
CA ILE A 110 -1.39 -7.08 8.95
C ILE A 110 -1.45 -8.57 9.29
N PHE A 111 -1.97 -9.39 8.37
CA PHE A 111 -2.18 -10.83 8.58
C PHE A 111 -1.03 -11.68 8.06
N HIS A 112 -0.25 -11.17 7.11
CA HIS A 112 0.91 -11.85 6.56
C HIS A 112 2.17 -11.25 7.16
N THR A 113 2.70 -11.93 8.19
CA THR A 113 3.91 -11.50 8.89
C THR A 113 4.98 -12.56 8.77
N THR A 114 6.19 -12.17 8.41
CA THR A 114 7.40 -12.99 8.41
C THR A 114 8.40 -12.32 9.32
N ILE A 115 8.53 -12.84 10.53
CA ILE A 115 9.40 -12.26 11.55
C ILE A 115 10.50 -13.27 11.88
N GLN A 116 11.74 -12.87 11.64
CA GLN A 116 12.89 -13.60 12.12
C GLN A 116 13.23 -13.12 13.51
N ILE A 117 13.29 -14.06 14.47
CA ILE A 117 13.69 -13.73 15.85
C ILE A 117 15.14 -14.11 16.05
N GLU A 118 15.93 -13.13 16.44
CA GLU A 118 17.33 -13.30 16.79
C GLU A 118 17.47 -13.37 18.32
N LYS A 119 18.24 -14.34 18.79
CA LYS A 119 18.52 -14.44 20.23
C LYS A 119 19.54 -13.39 20.63
N THR A 120 19.28 -12.73 21.74
CA THR A 120 20.29 -11.91 22.39
C THR A 120 21.47 -12.77 22.80
N HIS A 121 22.65 -12.52 22.24
CA HIS A 121 23.88 -13.11 22.75
C HIS A 121 24.31 -12.30 23.99
N PRO A 122 24.39 -12.91 25.17
CA PRO A 122 24.96 -12.25 26.35
C PRO A 122 26.47 -12.08 26.07
N GLY A 123 26.90 -10.91 25.64
CA GLY A 123 28.32 -10.61 25.57
C GLY A 123 28.86 -9.99 24.27
N VAL A 124 28.16 -9.03 23.65
CA VAL A 124 28.78 -8.06 22.73
C VAL A 124 28.41 -6.66 23.17
#